data_886893668e344e0ffe57e811cc66a1af
#
_entry.id   886893668e344e0ffe57e811cc66a1af
#
_cell.length_a   1.000
_cell.length_b   1.000
_cell.length_c   1.000
_cell.angle_alpha   90.00
_cell.angle_beta   90.00
_cell.angle_gamma   90.00
#
_symmetry.space_group_name_H-M   'P 1'
#
loop_
_entity.id
_entity.type
_entity.pdbx_description
1 polymer ?
#
loop_
_entity_poly.entity_id
_entity_poly.type
_entity_poly.pdbx_seq_one_letter_code
_entity_poly.pdbx_strand_id
1 'polypeptide(L)'
;VILDLADKGPCVIVGRCADYILRDTADCLTVFIHASDEKRAERIVSVYGQREESPAQRLHDKDRKRRAYYELYTGTCWGQADNYALCLDSGKIGIDGCVEMSAQLYQHS
;
A
#
# COMPACT_ATOMS: atom_id res chain seq x y z
N VAL A 1 -17.06 -9.07 -0.28
CA VAL A 1 -16.18 -9.28 -1.45
C VAL A 1 -14.75 -9.59 -1.00
N ILE A 2 -14.16 -8.74 -0.14
CA ILE A 2 -12.77 -8.94 0.31
C ILE A 2 -12.64 -10.20 1.17
N LEU A 3 -13.57 -10.43 2.10
CA LEU A 3 -13.58 -11.65 2.90
C LEU A 3 -13.76 -12.89 2.03
N ASP A 4 -14.61 -12.80 1.02
CA ASP A 4 -14.83 -13.92 0.09
C ASP A 4 -13.57 -14.25 -0.70
N LEU A 5 -12.83 -13.22 -1.15
CA LEU A 5 -11.57 -13.42 -1.86
C LEU A 5 -10.51 -14.08 -0.96
N ALA A 6 -10.43 -13.66 0.29
CA ALA A 6 -9.48 -14.24 1.25
C ALA A 6 -9.81 -15.72 1.53
N ASP A 7 -11.09 -16.07 1.58
CA ASP A 7 -11.53 -17.45 1.84
C ASP A 7 -11.24 -18.40 0.68
N LYS A 8 -11.09 -17.87 -0.54
CA LYS A 8 -10.83 -18.69 -1.73
C LYS A 8 -9.40 -19.22 -1.80
N GLY A 9 -8.49 -18.71 -1.00
CA GLY A 9 -7.09 -19.15 -0.96
C GLY A 9 -6.11 -18.00 -0.92
N PRO A 10 -4.80 -18.29 -1.04
CA PRO A 10 -3.78 -17.24 -1.01
C PRO A 10 -3.99 -16.21 -2.10
N CYS A 11 -3.91 -14.93 -1.71
CA CYS A 11 -4.09 -13.82 -2.65
C CYS A 11 -3.39 -12.56 -2.13
N VAL A 12 -3.18 -11.61 -3.05
CA VAL A 12 -2.67 -10.28 -2.73
C VAL A 12 -3.78 -9.29 -3.04
N ILE A 13 -4.15 -8.48 -2.04
CA ILE A 13 -5.20 -7.47 -2.20
C ILE A 13 -4.57 -6.10 -2.01
N VAL A 14 -4.78 -5.21 -2.98
CA VAL A 14 -4.23 -3.86 -2.98
C VAL A 14 -5.33 -2.85 -2.73
N GLY A 15 -5.17 -2.05 -1.67
CA GLY A 15 -6.12 -0.99 -1.34
C GLY A 15 -7.45 -1.50 -0.79
N ARG A 16 -8.52 -0.73 -0.99
CA ARG A 16 -9.90 -1.07 -0.60
C ARG A 16 -10.10 -1.27 0.89
N CYS A 17 -9.23 -0.70 1.72
CA CYS A 17 -9.24 -0.91 3.19
C CYS A 17 -9.12 -2.38 3.58
N ALA A 18 -8.52 -3.21 2.73
CA ALA A 18 -8.39 -4.64 2.98
C ALA A 18 -7.59 -4.94 4.24
N ASP A 19 -6.56 -4.16 4.53
CA ASP A 19 -5.76 -4.28 5.76
C ASP A 19 -6.64 -4.15 7.01
N TYR A 20 -7.57 -3.20 7.00
CA TYR A 20 -8.50 -3.01 8.11
C TYR A 20 -9.53 -4.14 8.18
N ILE A 21 -10.12 -4.52 7.05
CA ILE A 21 -11.14 -5.57 6.98
C ILE A 21 -10.58 -6.90 7.45
N LEU A 22 -9.34 -7.22 7.09
CA LEU A 22 -8.70 -8.49 7.40
C LEU A 22 -7.78 -8.45 8.61
N ARG A 23 -7.79 -7.36 9.39
CA ARG A 23 -6.83 -7.15 10.50
C ARG A 23 -6.83 -8.24 11.56
N ASP A 24 -7.96 -8.87 11.77
CA ASP A 24 -8.12 -9.94 12.78
C ASP A 24 -8.02 -11.34 12.16
N THR A 25 -7.73 -11.43 10.87
CA THR A 25 -7.58 -12.70 10.19
C THR A 25 -6.16 -13.23 10.40
N ALA A 26 -6.03 -14.43 10.94
CA ALA A 26 -4.74 -14.97 11.38
C ALA A 26 -3.70 -15.08 10.28
N ASP A 27 -4.11 -15.39 9.07
CA ASP A 27 -3.20 -15.62 7.94
C ASP A 27 -2.99 -14.37 7.06
N CYS A 28 -3.31 -13.19 7.59
CA CYS A 28 -3.20 -11.94 6.84
C CYS A 28 -1.88 -11.22 7.19
N LEU A 29 -1.08 -10.94 6.17
CA LEU A 29 0.09 -10.08 6.32
C LEU A 29 -0.25 -8.70 5.77
N THR A 30 -0.19 -7.68 6.62
CA THR A 30 -0.44 -6.29 6.23
C THR A 30 0.88 -5.58 5.94
N VAL A 31 0.98 -4.99 4.75
CA VAL A 31 2.20 -4.31 4.29
C VAL A 31 1.86 -2.90 3.82
N PHE A 32 2.63 -1.93 4.25
CA PHE A 32 2.55 -0.56 3.74
C PHE A 32 3.84 -0.23 2.99
N ILE A 33 3.70 0.15 1.72
CA ILE A 33 4.82 0.55 0.87
C ILE A 33 4.82 2.06 0.75
N HIS A 34 5.97 2.67 1.06
CA HIS A 34 6.13 4.12 0.98
C HIS A 34 7.43 4.47 0.26
N ALA A 35 7.57 5.73 -0.11
CA ALA A 35 8.80 6.26 -0.69
C ALA A 35 8.79 7.77 -0.55
N SER A 36 9.96 8.41 -0.75
CA SER A 36 10.04 9.86 -0.76
C SER A 36 9.21 10.44 -1.90
N ASP A 37 8.76 11.67 -1.76
CA ASP A 37 7.97 12.34 -2.81
C ASP A 37 8.76 12.44 -4.12
N GLU A 38 10.06 12.65 -4.04
CA GLU A 38 10.94 12.70 -5.20
C GLU A 38 10.93 11.39 -5.99
N LYS A 39 11.12 10.27 -5.30
CA LYS A 39 11.10 8.94 -5.92
C LYS A 39 9.73 8.59 -6.49
N ARG A 40 8.68 8.95 -5.78
CA ARG A 40 7.31 8.73 -6.23
C ARG A 40 6.99 9.55 -7.47
N ALA A 41 7.45 10.80 -7.52
CA ALA A 41 7.26 11.66 -8.68
C ALA A 41 7.96 11.11 -9.92
N GLU A 42 9.19 10.63 -9.78
CA GLU A 42 9.93 9.98 -10.87
C GLU A 42 9.17 8.77 -11.41
N ARG A 43 8.63 7.95 -10.52
CA ARG A 43 7.88 6.76 -10.91
C ARG A 43 6.58 7.11 -11.64
N ILE A 44 5.87 8.14 -11.21
CA ILE A 44 4.64 8.57 -11.87
C ILE A 44 4.91 8.97 -13.32
N VAL A 45 5.97 9.73 -13.57
CA VAL A 45 6.35 10.12 -14.91
C VAL A 45 6.79 8.91 -15.73
N SER A 46 7.59 8.03 -15.15
CA SER A 46 8.13 6.86 -15.82
C SER A 46 7.04 5.84 -16.20
N VAL A 47 6.05 5.61 -15.33
CA VAL A 47 5.03 4.58 -15.52
C VAL A 47 3.79 5.13 -16.22
N TYR A 48 3.35 6.32 -15.85
CA TYR A 48 2.08 6.89 -16.32
C TYR A 48 2.25 8.06 -17.29
N GLY A 49 3.49 8.46 -17.58
CA GLY A 49 3.79 9.55 -18.49
C GLY A 49 3.60 10.93 -17.88
N GLN A 50 4.02 11.94 -18.62
CA GLN A 50 3.85 13.32 -18.20
C GLN A 50 2.44 13.82 -18.54
N ARG A 51 1.94 14.73 -17.70
CA ARG A 51 0.65 15.39 -17.87
C ARG A 51 0.82 16.87 -17.56
N GLU A 52 -0.23 17.65 -17.81
CA GLU A 52 -0.23 19.09 -17.52
C GLU A 52 0.00 19.34 -16.02
N GLU A 53 -0.59 18.54 -15.15
CA GLU A 53 -0.33 18.63 -13.72
C GLU A 53 1.07 18.15 -13.40
N SER A 54 1.75 18.84 -12.48
CA SER A 54 3.08 18.41 -12.02
C SER A 54 3.00 17.06 -11.30
N PRO A 55 4.07 16.27 -11.33
CA PRO A 55 4.09 15.01 -10.55
C PRO A 55 3.81 15.22 -9.06
N ALA A 56 4.31 16.29 -8.46
CA ALA A 56 4.05 16.60 -7.05
C ALA A 56 2.56 16.82 -6.78
N GLN A 57 1.88 17.56 -7.66
CA GLN A 57 0.44 17.80 -7.53
C GLN A 57 -0.36 16.51 -7.69
N ARG A 58 0.04 15.67 -8.64
CA ARG A 58 -0.60 14.37 -8.88
C ARG A 58 -0.50 13.47 -7.65
N LEU A 59 0.67 13.42 -7.00
CA LEU A 59 0.87 12.66 -5.76
C LEU A 59 -0.01 13.19 -4.65
N HIS A 60 -0.01 14.51 -4.45
CA HIS A 60 -0.77 15.15 -3.39
C HIS A 60 -2.27 14.84 -3.51
N ASP A 61 -2.81 14.96 -4.73
CA ASP A 61 -4.24 14.69 -4.96
C ASP A 61 -4.61 13.23 -4.71
N LYS A 62 -3.78 12.29 -5.18
CA LYS A 62 -4.02 10.87 -4.96
C LYS A 62 -3.92 10.48 -3.50
N ASP A 63 -2.91 10.98 -2.79
CA ASP A 63 -2.73 10.68 -1.37
C ASP A 63 -3.85 11.27 -0.53
N ARG A 64 -4.31 12.47 -0.86
CA ARG A 64 -5.44 13.08 -0.16
C ARG A 64 -6.70 12.24 -0.32
N LYS A 65 -6.96 11.73 -1.52
CA LYS A 65 -8.12 10.85 -1.77
C LYS A 65 -8.01 9.53 -1.04
N ARG A 66 -6.82 8.92 -1.05
CA ARG A 66 -6.58 7.66 -0.34
C ARG A 66 -6.75 7.82 1.16
N ARG A 67 -6.20 8.88 1.73
CA ARG A 67 -6.32 9.19 3.15
C ARG A 67 -7.76 9.42 3.54
N ALA A 68 -8.49 10.24 2.79
CA ALA A 68 -9.88 10.55 3.07
C ALA A 68 -10.74 9.28 3.03
N TYR A 69 -10.56 8.46 2.01
CA TYR A 69 -11.29 7.20 1.88
C TYR A 69 -11.01 6.25 3.05
N TYR A 70 -9.74 6.04 3.35
CA TYR A 70 -9.32 5.11 4.41
C TYR A 70 -9.81 5.57 5.78
N GLU A 71 -9.60 6.84 6.12
CA GLU A 71 -10.00 7.37 7.42
C GLU A 71 -11.50 7.41 7.60
N LEU A 72 -12.24 7.67 6.52
CA LEU A 72 -13.70 7.66 6.55
C LEU A 72 -14.25 6.26 6.88
N TYR A 73 -13.70 5.22 6.26
CA TYR A 73 -14.21 3.86 6.41
C TYR A 73 -13.64 3.10 7.59
N THR A 74 -12.46 3.47 8.07
CA THR A 74 -11.80 2.72 9.15
C THR A 74 -11.75 3.47 10.48
N GLY A 75 -11.87 4.78 10.45
CA GLY A 75 -11.72 5.60 11.66
C GLY A 75 -10.29 5.67 12.20
N THR A 76 -9.31 5.16 11.45
CA THR A 76 -7.90 5.17 11.84
C THR A 76 -7.06 5.98 10.86
N CYS A 77 -5.85 6.36 11.26
CA CYS A 77 -4.95 7.16 10.42
C CYS A 77 -4.36 6.33 9.29
N TRP A 78 -4.44 6.84 8.07
CA TRP A 78 -3.82 6.20 6.92
C TRP A 78 -2.31 6.26 7.00
N GLY A 79 -1.65 5.12 6.74
CA GLY A 79 -0.19 5.05 6.73
C GLY A 79 0.46 5.02 8.10
N GLN A 80 -0.31 4.85 9.17
CA GLN A 80 0.24 4.71 10.50
C GLN A 80 0.88 3.34 10.68
N ALA A 81 2.16 3.32 11.06
CA ALA A 81 2.95 2.09 11.13
C ALA A 81 2.33 1.01 12.02
N ASP A 82 1.64 1.41 13.08
CA ASP A 82 1.01 0.49 14.02
C ASP A 82 -0.07 -0.38 13.38
N ASN A 83 -0.62 0.03 12.24
CA ASN A 83 -1.67 -0.69 11.55
C ASN A 83 -1.15 -1.78 10.62
N TYR A 84 0.17 -1.88 10.46
CA TYR A 84 0.79 -2.78 9.49
C TYR A 84 1.85 -3.64 10.14
N ALA A 85 1.97 -4.89 9.67
CA ALA A 85 3.03 -5.78 10.12
C ALA A 85 4.38 -5.40 9.53
N LEU A 86 4.39 -4.78 8.35
CA LEU A 86 5.61 -4.43 7.63
C LEU A 86 5.44 -3.10 6.90
N CYS A 87 6.39 -2.20 7.07
CA CYS A 87 6.46 -0.94 6.32
C CYS A 87 7.79 -0.90 5.58
N LEU A 88 7.75 -0.73 4.25
CA LEU A 88 8.93 -0.76 3.41
C LEU A 88 9.04 0.49 2.56
N ASP A 89 10.26 1.02 2.47
CA ASP A 89 10.57 2.16 1.61
C ASP A 89 11.05 1.65 0.25
N SER A 90 10.17 1.67 -0.74
CA SER A 90 10.47 1.20 -2.08
C SER A 90 11.52 2.06 -2.80
N GLY A 91 11.67 3.31 -2.39
CA GLY A 91 12.70 4.18 -2.96
C GLY A 91 14.11 3.80 -2.56
N LYS A 92 14.28 3.22 -1.37
CA LYS A 92 15.58 2.77 -0.84
C LYS A 92 15.87 1.31 -1.15
N ILE A 93 14.85 0.45 -1.05
CA ILE A 93 15.01 -1.00 -1.19
C ILE A 93 14.81 -1.44 -2.64
N GLY A 94 14.01 -0.69 -3.41
CA GLY A 94 13.56 -1.07 -4.73
C GLY A 94 12.28 -1.91 -4.67
N ILE A 95 11.53 -1.89 -5.74
CA ILE A 95 10.24 -2.60 -5.80
C ILE A 95 10.45 -4.12 -5.69
N ASP A 96 11.44 -4.65 -6.42
CA ASP A 96 11.74 -6.08 -6.39
C ASP A 96 12.16 -6.54 -4.99
N GLY A 97 12.94 -5.71 -4.28
CA GLY A 97 13.34 -5.99 -2.90
C GLY A 97 12.14 -6.02 -1.95
N CYS A 98 11.21 -5.09 -2.12
CA CYS A 98 9.97 -5.08 -1.34
C CYS A 98 9.13 -6.32 -1.58
N VAL A 99 8.99 -6.75 -2.83
CA VAL A 99 8.26 -7.97 -3.19
C VAL A 99 8.89 -9.19 -2.54
N GLU A 100 10.21 -9.31 -2.64
CA GLU A 100 10.95 -10.43 -2.07
C GLU A 100 10.80 -10.50 -0.55
N MET A 101 10.98 -9.38 0.15
CA MET A 101 10.84 -9.34 1.61
C MET A 101 9.44 -9.67 2.07
N SER A 102 8.44 -9.14 1.38
CA SER A 102 7.03 -9.42 1.68
C SER A 102 6.70 -10.90 1.48
N ALA A 103 7.18 -11.49 0.39
CA ALA A 103 6.96 -12.90 0.09
C ALA A 103 7.63 -13.81 1.12
N GLN A 104 8.87 -13.52 1.51
CA GLN A 104 9.59 -14.30 2.52
C GLN A 104 8.87 -14.26 3.87
N LEU A 105 8.43 -13.08 4.29
CA LEU A 105 7.73 -12.94 5.55
C LEU A 105 6.39 -13.69 5.53
N TYR A 106 5.68 -13.64 4.43
CA TYR A 106 4.42 -14.36 4.27
C TYR A 106 4.62 -15.89 4.35
N GLN A 107 5.68 -16.39 3.72
CA GLN A 107 5.99 -17.83 3.73
C GLN A 107 6.36 -18.34 5.12
N HIS A 108 6.90 -17.48 5.98
CA HIS A 108 7.35 -17.86 7.32
C HIS A 108 6.33 -17.54 8.43
N SER A 109 5.17 -17.01 8.05
CA SER A 109 4.14 -16.65 9.03
C SER A 109 3.12 -17.78 9.33
#